data_6320f55408b83350b621ff7a0139439b
#
_entry.id   6320f55408b83350b621ff7a0139439b
#
_cell.length_a   1.000
_cell.length_b   1.000
_cell.length_c   1.000
_cell.angle_alpha   90.00
_cell.angle_beta   90.00
_cell.angle_gamma   90.00
#
_symmetry.space_group_name_H-M   'P 1'
#
loop_
_entity.id
_entity.type
_entity.pdbx_description
1 polymer ?
#
loop_
_entity_poly.entity_id
_entity_poly.type
_entity_poly.pdbx_seq_one_letter_code
_entity_poly.pdbx_strand_id
1 'polypeptide(L)'
;MARRSSTTPPDDDFTERIVDIDVSSEMQTSFLEYAYSVIYARALPDARDGLKPVQRRILYSMNQMRILPTASHVKSARVVGQVMGVLHPHGDVAIYDALVRTAQPWTMRLPLVDGHGNFGSLDSGPAAMRYTECRMAPAALAMTAGLDQDTVDFKPNYDGKDIEPTVLPAAFPNLLVNGASGIAVGMATNCAPHNLVEVIQALRHLIKHPNADIDALMRFIPGPDLPTGGKIIGLEGIRDAYHTGRGSFRVRATARIEQVHPRRKGIVVTELPYTVGPEKIIEQIKTLVNARKLQGIADVKDLTDLANGTRLVIEVKNGFNPDVVLEQLYKFTKMEDSFSVNAVALVDGQPRTMTLRDMLTVFLEHRYEVTRRRTEFARRKALERLHLVQGLLIAILDIDDVIAIIRSSDDTAQARERLMSAFDLSEIQANYILEMPLRRLTKFSRIELEGERDQLLTQIAELTDILESPGRLQSVVSDDLAEVAKQHGTPRRTILLASSGVVTTASTQPLEVADDPCWVLLSSAGLMARTDHADALPVDGPRANHDVIVSRVRATARAEVGLVTSRGRLVKVSV
;
A
#
# COMPACT_ATOMS: atom_id res chain seq x y z
N MET A 1 60.29 -6.30 -39.25
CA MET A 1 61.11 -6.01 -38.05
C MET A 1 60.21 -5.27 -37.05
N ALA A 2 59.64 -5.96 -36.07
CA ALA A 2 58.83 -5.38 -35.04
C ALA A 2 59.70 -5.03 -33.83
N ARG A 3 59.71 -3.76 -33.43
CA ARG A 3 60.38 -3.31 -32.20
C ARG A 3 59.61 -3.84 -31.01
N ARG A 4 60.21 -4.71 -30.20
CA ARG A 4 59.79 -5.03 -28.85
C ARG A 4 60.04 -3.81 -27.97
N SER A 5 58.97 -3.20 -27.44
CA SER A 5 59.07 -2.26 -26.34
C SER A 5 59.30 -3.06 -25.06
N SER A 6 60.43 -2.88 -24.42
CA SER A 6 60.70 -3.36 -23.06
C SER A 6 59.93 -2.48 -22.10
N THR A 7 58.84 -3.01 -21.59
CA THR A 7 58.20 -2.47 -20.38
C THR A 7 59.01 -2.93 -19.18
N THR A 8 59.75 -2.01 -18.58
CA THR A 8 60.33 -2.19 -17.24
C THR A 8 59.19 -2.37 -16.26
N PRO A 9 59.23 -3.38 -15.38
CA PRO A 9 58.23 -3.47 -14.28
C PRO A 9 58.37 -2.23 -13.41
N PRO A 10 57.27 -1.73 -12.83
CA PRO A 10 57.36 -0.66 -11.86
C PRO A 10 58.19 -1.14 -10.66
N ASP A 11 58.99 -0.24 -10.09
CA ASP A 11 59.81 -0.49 -8.91
C ASP A 11 58.90 -0.93 -7.75
N ASP A 12 59.18 -2.12 -7.20
CA ASP A 12 58.52 -2.70 -6.04
C ASP A 12 59.01 -2.00 -4.74
N ASP A 13 58.50 -0.81 -4.46
CA ASP A 13 58.50 -0.25 -3.12
C ASP A 13 57.15 -0.55 -2.40
N PHE A 14 56.50 -1.65 -2.77
CA PHE A 14 55.35 -2.16 -2.04
C PHE A 14 55.82 -3.00 -0.86
N THR A 15 55.95 -2.39 0.32
CA THR A 15 56.14 -3.13 1.58
C THR A 15 54.81 -3.72 2.02
N GLU A 16 54.66 -5.02 1.76
CA GLU A 16 53.52 -5.79 2.23
C GLU A 16 53.47 -5.76 3.77
N ARG A 17 52.44 -5.22 4.34
CA ARG A 17 52.20 -5.25 5.78
C ARG A 17 51.25 -6.40 6.11
N ILE A 18 51.80 -7.54 6.41
CA ILE A 18 51.03 -8.71 6.89
C ILE A 18 50.66 -8.46 8.35
N VAL A 19 49.38 -8.48 8.65
CA VAL A 19 48.84 -8.39 10.01
C VAL A 19 48.09 -9.68 10.30
N ASP A 20 48.52 -10.39 11.34
CA ASP A 20 47.82 -11.58 11.81
C ASP A 20 46.47 -11.17 12.43
N ILE A 21 45.38 -11.67 11.88
CA ILE A 21 44.02 -11.44 12.39
C ILE A 21 43.46 -12.79 12.84
N ASP A 22 42.98 -12.86 14.08
CA ASP A 22 42.25 -14.04 14.56
C ASP A 22 40.94 -14.19 13.77
N VAL A 23 40.73 -15.32 13.13
CA VAL A 23 39.58 -15.65 12.28
C VAL A 23 38.28 -15.49 13.05
N SER A 24 38.22 -15.85 14.33
CA SER A 24 37.02 -15.71 15.16
C SER A 24 36.67 -14.24 15.39
N SER A 25 37.66 -13.39 15.64
CA SER A 25 37.48 -11.94 15.83
C SER A 25 37.04 -11.28 14.53
N GLU A 26 37.67 -11.61 13.40
CA GLU A 26 37.28 -11.08 12.09
C GLU A 26 35.85 -11.48 11.71
N MET A 27 35.50 -12.76 11.89
CA MET A 27 34.15 -13.24 11.62
C MET A 27 33.10 -12.55 12.50
N GLN A 28 33.38 -12.32 13.78
CA GLN A 28 32.48 -11.62 14.68
C GLN A 28 32.27 -10.17 14.25
N THR A 29 33.35 -9.45 13.92
CA THR A 29 33.29 -8.05 13.49
C THR A 29 32.53 -7.93 12.16
N SER A 30 32.92 -8.71 11.15
CA SER A 30 32.27 -8.70 9.84
C SER A 30 30.80 -9.13 9.91
N PHE A 31 30.44 -10.09 10.78
CA PHE A 31 29.06 -10.49 10.99
C PHE A 31 28.22 -9.40 11.66
N LEU A 32 28.79 -8.69 12.64
CA LEU A 32 28.11 -7.55 13.29
C LEU A 32 27.89 -6.40 12.32
N GLU A 33 28.88 -6.05 11.50
CA GLU A 33 28.75 -5.04 10.44
C GLU A 33 27.69 -5.42 9.41
N TYR A 34 27.69 -6.67 8.96
CA TYR A 34 26.67 -7.19 8.08
C TYR A 34 25.28 -7.15 8.72
N ALA A 35 25.15 -7.60 9.96
CA ALA A 35 23.88 -7.59 10.69
C ALA A 35 23.35 -6.16 10.83
N TYR A 36 24.22 -5.21 11.19
CA TYR A 36 23.91 -3.80 11.29
C TYR A 36 23.40 -3.26 9.93
N SER A 37 24.13 -3.51 8.85
CA SER A 37 23.74 -3.08 7.50
C SER A 37 22.38 -3.65 7.08
N VAL A 38 22.12 -4.94 7.36
CA VAL A 38 20.83 -5.56 7.01
C VAL A 38 19.67 -5.00 7.82
N ILE A 39 19.87 -4.72 9.11
CA ILE A 39 18.83 -4.16 9.98
C ILE A 39 18.49 -2.73 9.54
N TYR A 40 19.50 -1.86 9.42
CA TYR A 40 19.30 -0.42 9.25
C TYR A 40 19.14 0.02 7.78
N ALA A 41 19.79 -0.67 6.86
CA ALA A 41 19.86 -0.23 5.47
C ALA A 41 19.11 -1.12 4.47
N ARG A 42 18.41 -2.18 4.92
CA ARG A 42 17.79 -3.13 3.99
C ARG A 42 16.41 -3.64 4.41
N ALA A 43 16.28 -4.25 5.60
CA ALA A 43 15.14 -5.10 5.91
C ALA A 43 14.01 -4.38 6.63
N LEU A 44 14.33 -3.46 7.54
CA LEU A 44 13.33 -2.79 8.37
C LEU A 44 12.87 -1.45 7.75
N PRO A 45 11.57 -1.13 7.83
CA PRO A 45 11.04 0.17 7.46
C PRO A 45 11.31 1.20 8.55
N ASP A 46 11.43 2.48 8.20
CA ASP A 46 11.34 3.59 9.15
C ASP A 46 9.87 3.78 9.57
N ALA A 47 9.62 3.96 10.86
CA ALA A 47 8.26 4.06 11.39
C ALA A 47 7.54 5.33 10.91
N ARG A 48 8.27 6.39 10.55
CA ARG A 48 7.74 7.69 10.13
C ARG A 48 7.11 7.64 8.74
N ASP A 49 7.81 7.06 7.74
CA ASP A 49 7.32 6.97 6.36
C ASP A 49 6.95 5.55 5.91
N GLY A 50 7.19 4.54 6.76
CA GLY A 50 6.86 3.14 6.48
C GLY A 50 7.64 2.51 5.33
N LEU A 51 8.75 3.11 4.90
CA LEU A 51 9.51 2.68 3.74
C LEU A 51 10.85 2.07 4.13
N LYS A 52 11.23 1.05 3.37
CA LYS A 52 12.61 0.57 3.34
C LYS A 52 13.48 1.53 2.52
N PRO A 53 14.81 1.56 2.73
CA PRO A 53 15.69 2.46 1.99
C PRO A 53 15.54 2.36 0.46
N VAL A 54 15.45 1.16 -0.09
CA VAL A 54 15.28 0.98 -1.55
C VAL A 54 13.97 1.57 -2.06
N GLN A 55 12.87 1.42 -1.33
CA GLN A 55 11.56 1.98 -1.71
C GLN A 55 11.57 3.51 -1.67
N ARG A 56 12.18 4.08 -0.61
CA ARG A 56 12.36 5.54 -0.46
C ARG A 56 13.17 6.11 -1.61
N ARG A 57 14.28 5.48 -1.98
CA ARG A 57 15.15 5.85 -3.10
C ARG A 57 14.45 5.78 -4.45
N ILE A 58 13.58 4.77 -4.66
CA ILE A 58 12.77 4.65 -5.87
C ILE A 58 11.82 5.85 -5.99
N LEU A 59 11.03 6.15 -4.94
CA LEU A 59 10.08 7.26 -4.98
C LEU A 59 10.77 8.62 -5.09
N TYR A 60 11.86 8.81 -4.37
CA TYR A 60 12.68 10.03 -4.47
C TYR A 60 13.24 10.23 -5.88
N SER A 61 13.84 9.19 -6.46
CA SER A 61 14.35 9.24 -7.83
C SER A 61 13.26 9.55 -8.85
N MET A 62 12.09 8.89 -8.76
CA MET A 62 10.95 9.18 -9.64
C MET A 62 10.47 10.62 -9.51
N ASN A 63 10.45 11.18 -8.30
CA ASN A 63 10.10 12.57 -8.06
C ASN A 63 11.12 13.54 -8.66
N GLN A 64 12.42 13.31 -8.48
CA GLN A 64 13.49 14.10 -9.09
C GLN A 64 13.43 14.07 -10.63
N MET A 65 13.18 12.88 -11.20
CA MET A 65 13.03 12.71 -12.65
C MET A 65 11.70 13.28 -13.20
N ARG A 66 10.83 13.84 -12.34
CA ARG A 66 9.50 14.35 -12.69
C ARG A 66 8.60 13.33 -13.38
N ILE A 67 8.70 12.06 -13.01
CA ILE A 67 7.84 10.99 -13.50
C ILE A 67 6.54 10.98 -12.70
N LEU A 68 5.78 12.07 -12.79
CA LEU A 68 4.57 12.34 -12.02
C LEU A 68 3.36 11.56 -12.57
N PRO A 69 2.26 11.44 -11.82
CA PRO A 69 1.05 10.74 -12.28
C PRO A 69 0.43 11.31 -13.56
N THR A 70 0.66 12.59 -13.83
CA THR A 70 0.19 13.28 -15.05
C THR A 70 1.15 13.14 -16.24
N ALA A 71 2.36 12.64 -16.02
CA ALA A 71 3.33 12.39 -17.08
C ALA A 71 3.06 11.04 -17.78
N SER A 72 3.66 10.84 -18.95
CA SER A 72 3.68 9.54 -19.61
C SER A 72 4.50 8.53 -18.81
N HIS A 73 4.15 7.24 -18.92
CA HIS A 73 4.95 6.16 -18.38
C HIS A 73 6.34 6.14 -19.02
N VAL A 74 7.34 5.75 -18.25
CA VAL A 74 8.72 5.55 -18.72
C VAL A 74 9.14 4.10 -18.50
N LYS A 75 10.10 3.60 -19.25
CA LYS A 75 10.63 2.23 -19.05
C LYS A 75 11.11 2.06 -17.61
N SER A 76 10.69 0.97 -16.96
CA SER A 76 11.12 0.63 -15.59
C SER A 76 12.64 0.56 -15.46
N ALA A 77 13.32 0.10 -16.50
CA ALA A 77 14.77 0.06 -16.58
C ALA A 77 15.44 1.45 -16.41
N ARG A 78 14.77 2.54 -16.84
CA ARG A 78 15.26 3.91 -16.64
C ARG A 78 15.27 4.30 -15.15
N VAL A 79 14.20 3.98 -14.44
CA VAL A 79 14.11 4.24 -12.99
C VAL A 79 15.10 3.38 -12.22
N VAL A 80 15.18 2.07 -12.53
CA VAL A 80 16.13 1.14 -11.90
C VAL A 80 17.56 1.59 -12.12
N GLY A 81 17.92 1.99 -13.35
CA GLY A 81 19.27 2.47 -13.68
C GLY A 81 19.65 3.74 -12.91
N GLN A 82 18.73 4.69 -12.80
CA GLN A 82 18.95 5.93 -12.02
C GLN A 82 19.14 5.63 -10.53
N VAL A 83 18.28 4.80 -9.95
CA VAL A 83 18.39 4.42 -8.54
C VAL A 83 19.69 3.68 -8.26
N MET A 84 20.07 2.73 -9.12
CA MET A 84 21.29 1.94 -8.97
C MET A 84 22.54 2.80 -9.08
N GLY A 85 22.58 3.69 -10.07
CA GLY A 85 23.78 4.47 -10.35
C GLY A 85 24.02 5.61 -9.36
N VAL A 86 22.95 6.17 -8.79
CA VAL A 86 23.06 7.40 -7.97
C VAL A 86 22.83 7.14 -6.47
N LEU A 87 21.89 6.28 -6.11
CA LEU A 87 21.41 6.19 -4.73
C LEU A 87 21.62 4.83 -4.06
N HIS A 88 21.54 3.74 -4.81
CA HIS A 88 21.46 2.40 -4.24
C HIS A 88 22.41 1.41 -4.95
N PRO A 89 23.68 1.27 -4.50
CA PRO A 89 24.71 0.49 -5.17
C PRO A 89 24.51 -1.03 -4.95
N HIS A 90 23.40 -1.57 -5.44
CA HIS A 90 23.01 -2.98 -5.34
C HIS A 90 22.50 -3.50 -6.69
N GLY A 91 22.29 -4.81 -6.80
CA GLY A 91 21.82 -5.45 -8.04
C GLY A 91 20.48 -4.87 -8.55
N ASP A 92 20.40 -4.69 -9.85
CA ASP A 92 19.24 -4.15 -10.59
C ASP A 92 17.96 -4.97 -10.37
N VAL A 93 18.09 -6.31 -10.26
CA VAL A 93 16.95 -7.21 -9.99
C VAL A 93 16.29 -6.88 -8.66
N ALA A 94 17.07 -6.66 -7.61
CA ALA A 94 16.53 -6.34 -6.28
C ALA A 94 15.79 -4.99 -6.27
N ILE A 95 16.30 -4.00 -7.01
CA ILE A 95 15.65 -2.68 -7.16
C ILE A 95 14.36 -2.83 -7.98
N TYR A 96 14.41 -3.59 -9.08
CA TYR A 96 13.23 -3.85 -9.90
C TYR A 96 12.14 -4.58 -9.15
N ASP A 97 12.48 -5.62 -8.39
CA ASP A 97 11.52 -6.36 -7.55
C ASP A 97 10.84 -5.46 -6.52
N ALA A 98 11.58 -4.54 -5.91
CA ALA A 98 11.01 -3.55 -4.99
C ALA A 98 10.05 -2.60 -5.71
N LEU A 99 10.44 -2.09 -6.90
CA LEU A 99 9.58 -1.25 -7.73
C LEU A 99 8.29 -1.99 -8.12
N VAL A 100 8.41 -3.24 -8.58
CA VAL A 100 7.26 -4.07 -8.97
C VAL A 100 6.29 -4.24 -7.80
N ARG A 101 6.78 -4.59 -6.61
CA ARG A 101 5.94 -4.79 -5.43
C ARG A 101 5.17 -3.52 -5.04
N THR A 102 5.79 -2.35 -5.20
CA THR A 102 5.12 -1.07 -4.91
C THR A 102 4.03 -0.69 -5.93
N ALA A 103 4.00 -1.36 -7.10
CA ALA A 103 2.98 -1.17 -8.12
C ALA A 103 1.84 -2.21 -8.05
N GLN A 104 2.02 -3.33 -7.35
CA GLN A 104 1.07 -4.44 -7.34
C GLN A 104 -0.12 -4.19 -6.41
N PRO A 105 -1.38 -4.13 -6.92
CA PRO A 105 -2.57 -3.88 -6.11
C PRO A 105 -2.98 -5.05 -5.19
N TRP A 106 -2.40 -6.23 -5.38
CA TRP A 106 -2.55 -7.39 -4.49
C TRP A 106 -1.47 -7.47 -3.41
N THR A 107 -0.41 -6.67 -3.52
CA THR A 107 0.66 -6.54 -2.52
C THR A 107 0.48 -5.30 -1.66
N MET A 108 0.13 -4.17 -2.28
CA MET A 108 -0.05 -2.88 -1.62
C MET A 108 -1.54 -2.58 -1.47
N ARG A 109 -1.96 -2.17 -0.27
CA ARG A 109 -3.34 -1.70 -0.05
C ARG A 109 -3.61 -0.37 -0.77
N LEU A 110 -2.57 0.46 -0.88
CA LEU A 110 -2.54 1.71 -1.61
C LEU A 110 -1.23 1.76 -2.42
N PRO A 111 -1.23 1.34 -3.70
CA PRO A 111 -0.03 1.35 -4.55
C PRO A 111 0.59 2.73 -4.68
N LEU A 112 1.93 2.79 -4.71
CA LEU A 112 2.71 4.02 -4.84
C LEU A 112 3.30 4.20 -6.24
N VAL A 113 3.30 3.14 -7.04
CA VAL A 113 3.74 3.17 -8.44
C VAL A 113 2.57 2.74 -9.33
N ASP A 114 2.37 3.44 -10.43
CA ASP A 114 1.44 3.10 -11.51
C ASP A 114 2.23 2.38 -12.60
N GLY A 115 1.99 1.08 -12.74
CA GLY A 115 2.68 0.20 -13.68
C GLY A 115 1.90 0.00 -14.96
N HIS A 116 2.59 -0.02 -16.11
CA HIS A 116 2.03 -0.36 -17.41
C HIS A 116 2.78 -1.55 -18.01
N GLY A 117 2.03 -2.58 -18.42
CA GLY A 117 2.56 -3.86 -18.88
C GLY A 117 2.37 -4.99 -17.87
N ASN A 118 3.17 -6.05 -17.99
CA ASN A 118 3.06 -7.22 -17.13
C ASN A 118 3.91 -7.06 -15.85
N PHE A 119 3.26 -6.70 -14.75
CA PHE A 119 3.85 -6.61 -13.40
C PHE A 119 3.67 -7.91 -12.59
N GLY A 120 3.37 -9.03 -13.26
CA GLY A 120 3.19 -10.33 -12.63
C GLY A 120 1.78 -10.58 -12.11
N SER A 121 1.66 -11.62 -11.32
CA SER A 121 0.48 -12.02 -10.56
C SER A 121 0.91 -12.56 -9.20
N LEU A 122 -0.01 -13.13 -8.43
CA LEU A 122 0.31 -13.82 -7.17
C LEU A 122 1.16 -15.08 -7.37
N ASP A 123 1.05 -15.72 -8.55
CA ASP A 123 1.73 -16.98 -8.87
C ASP A 123 2.88 -16.82 -9.89
N SER A 124 2.86 -15.75 -10.69
CA SER A 124 3.82 -15.53 -11.76
C SER A 124 4.60 -14.23 -11.57
N GLY A 125 5.90 -14.26 -11.83
CA GLY A 125 6.75 -13.07 -11.79
C GLY A 125 6.44 -12.05 -12.88
N PRO A 126 6.95 -10.83 -12.76
CA PRO A 126 6.77 -9.78 -13.76
C PRO A 126 7.60 -10.05 -15.02
N ALA A 127 7.26 -9.37 -16.12
CA ALA A 127 8.13 -9.28 -17.28
C ALA A 127 9.42 -8.49 -16.93
N ALA A 128 10.49 -8.70 -17.69
CA ALA A 128 11.75 -7.99 -17.47
C ALA A 128 11.57 -6.46 -17.59
N MET A 129 12.34 -5.68 -16.81
CA MET A 129 12.24 -4.23 -16.67
C MET A 129 12.34 -3.44 -17.98
N ARG A 130 12.91 -4.03 -19.04
CA ARG A 130 12.98 -3.43 -20.38
C ARG A 130 11.63 -3.41 -21.11
N TYR A 131 10.68 -4.26 -20.70
CA TYR A 131 9.34 -4.36 -21.31
C TYR A 131 8.29 -3.56 -20.52
N THR A 132 8.42 -3.49 -19.21
CA THR A 132 7.47 -2.76 -18.34
C THR A 132 7.76 -1.27 -18.32
N GLU A 133 6.71 -0.49 -18.05
CA GLU A 133 6.78 0.96 -17.88
C GLU A 133 6.14 1.35 -16.56
N CYS A 134 6.56 2.47 -15.99
CA CYS A 134 6.06 2.94 -14.71
C CYS A 134 6.03 4.47 -14.63
N ARG A 135 5.20 4.98 -13.73
CA ARG A 135 5.18 6.35 -13.24
C ARG A 135 4.74 6.36 -11.77
N MET A 136 4.85 7.48 -11.10
CA MET A 136 4.31 7.60 -9.75
C MET A 136 2.79 7.43 -9.76
N ALA A 137 2.25 6.70 -8.79
CA ALA A 137 0.81 6.70 -8.54
C ALA A 137 0.39 8.00 -7.80
N PRO A 138 -0.89 8.42 -7.86
CA PRO A 138 -1.35 9.62 -7.15
C PRO A 138 -1.00 9.64 -5.65
N ALA A 139 -1.07 8.50 -4.98
CA ALA A 139 -0.71 8.38 -3.56
C ALA A 139 0.79 8.65 -3.28
N ALA A 140 1.68 8.41 -4.25
CA ALA A 140 3.10 8.70 -4.09
C ALA A 140 3.39 10.20 -4.01
N LEU A 141 2.55 11.06 -4.60
CA LEU A 141 2.66 12.51 -4.42
C LEU A 141 2.46 12.90 -2.96
N ALA A 142 1.51 12.27 -2.27
CA ALA A 142 1.29 12.50 -0.85
C ALA A 142 2.49 12.03 0.01
N MET A 143 3.29 11.07 -0.46
CA MET A 143 4.52 10.65 0.22
C MET A 143 5.68 11.65 0.03
N THR A 144 5.75 12.33 -1.11
CA THR A 144 6.89 13.17 -1.53
C THR A 144 6.61 14.67 -1.48
N ALA A 145 5.38 15.08 -1.15
CA ALA A 145 4.98 16.49 -1.12
C ALA A 145 5.82 17.31 -0.15
N GLY A 146 6.39 18.41 -0.64
CA GLY A 146 7.18 19.34 0.18
C GLY A 146 8.66 18.95 0.38
N LEU A 147 9.19 17.98 -0.37
CA LEU A 147 10.63 17.63 -0.31
C LEU A 147 11.56 18.83 -0.63
N ASP A 148 11.08 19.78 -1.43
CA ASP A 148 11.77 21.01 -1.80
C ASP A 148 11.54 22.18 -0.82
N GLN A 149 10.84 21.94 0.29
CA GLN A 149 10.43 22.93 1.27
C GLN A 149 11.11 22.73 2.64
N ASP A 150 12.28 22.13 2.67
CA ASP A 150 13.07 21.90 3.88
C ASP A 150 12.31 21.10 4.97
N THR A 151 11.43 20.19 4.56
CA THR A 151 10.55 19.45 5.47
C THR A 151 11.22 18.28 6.17
N VAL A 152 12.29 17.74 5.59
CA VAL A 152 13.05 16.59 6.10
C VAL A 152 14.55 16.81 5.90
N ASP A 153 15.35 16.07 6.65
CA ASP A 153 16.79 16.13 6.55
C ASP A 153 17.30 15.30 5.36
N PHE A 154 18.37 15.79 4.75
CA PHE A 154 19.09 15.11 3.68
C PHE A 154 20.46 14.65 4.20
N LYS A 155 20.96 13.58 3.63
CA LYS A 155 22.30 13.06 3.86
C LYS A 155 23.01 12.78 2.53
N PRO A 156 24.35 12.75 2.51
CA PRO A 156 25.08 12.30 1.33
C PRO A 156 24.67 10.88 0.93
N ASN A 157 24.69 10.62 -0.39
CA ASN A 157 24.55 9.29 -0.94
C ASN A 157 25.82 8.46 -0.69
N TYR A 158 25.90 7.24 -1.22
CA TYR A 158 27.00 6.29 -0.98
C TYR A 158 28.38 6.79 -1.43
N ASP A 159 28.48 7.67 -2.44
CA ASP A 159 29.74 8.22 -2.96
C ASP A 159 29.96 9.70 -2.64
N GLY A 160 29.05 10.32 -1.90
CA GLY A 160 29.12 11.72 -1.45
C GLY A 160 28.92 12.78 -2.53
N LYS A 161 28.52 12.41 -3.76
CA LYS A 161 28.32 13.34 -4.86
C LYS A 161 26.92 13.91 -4.95
N ASP A 162 25.94 13.16 -4.46
CA ASP A 162 24.54 13.51 -4.43
C ASP A 162 23.99 13.44 -3.01
N ILE A 163 22.76 13.91 -2.82
CA ILE A 163 22.07 13.87 -1.54
C ILE A 163 20.78 13.05 -1.66
N GLU A 164 20.42 12.38 -0.59
CA GLU A 164 19.16 11.64 -0.46
C GLU A 164 18.43 12.02 0.84
N PRO A 165 17.08 12.02 0.86
CA PRO A 165 16.34 12.28 2.08
C PRO A 165 16.49 11.12 3.06
N THR A 166 16.65 11.45 4.35
CA THR A 166 16.71 10.45 5.42
C THR A 166 15.37 9.73 5.59
N VAL A 167 14.26 10.45 5.36
CA VAL A 167 12.87 10.01 5.43
C VAL A 167 12.05 10.84 4.45
N LEU A 168 10.92 10.34 3.96
CA LEU A 168 10.00 11.16 3.17
C LEU A 168 9.01 11.92 4.07
N PRO A 169 8.47 13.06 3.60
CA PRO A 169 7.47 13.84 4.34
C PRO A 169 6.20 13.06 4.70
N ALA A 170 5.80 12.10 3.88
CA ALA A 170 4.72 11.13 4.10
C ALA A 170 3.43 11.73 4.69
N ALA A 171 2.52 12.20 3.84
CA ALA A 171 1.26 12.80 4.29
C ALA A 171 0.24 11.76 4.84
N PHE A 172 0.51 10.47 4.73
CA PHE A 172 -0.29 9.41 5.34
C PHE A 172 0.59 8.32 5.97
N PRO A 173 0.09 7.57 6.96
CA PRO A 173 0.86 6.58 7.71
C PRO A 173 1.05 5.29 6.89
N ASN A 174 1.99 5.33 5.96
CA ASN A 174 2.22 4.25 5.00
C ASN A 174 2.58 2.92 5.67
N LEU A 175 3.27 2.93 6.83
CA LEU A 175 3.56 1.70 7.59
C LEU A 175 2.28 0.94 7.97
N LEU A 176 1.25 1.65 8.42
CA LEU A 176 -0.04 1.05 8.76
C LEU A 176 -0.88 0.74 7.52
N VAL A 177 -0.91 1.65 6.55
CA VAL A 177 -1.77 1.50 5.36
C VAL A 177 -1.31 0.36 4.48
N ASN A 178 -0.03 0.29 4.14
CA ASN A 178 0.51 -0.72 3.24
C ASN A 178 1.18 -1.90 3.96
N GLY A 179 1.42 -1.77 5.26
CA GLY A 179 2.18 -2.75 5.99
C GLY A 179 3.65 -2.78 5.57
N ALA A 180 4.39 -3.71 6.13
CA ALA A 180 5.77 -4.00 5.75
C ALA A 180 6.11 -5.44 6.13
N SER A 181 6.94 -6.09 5.33
CA SER A 181 7.46 -7.43 5.61
C SER A 181 8.94 -7.46 5.30
N GLY A 182 9.77 -7.99 6.18
CA GLY A 182 11.22 -8.06 6.01
C GLY A 182 11.88 -9.01 6.99
N ILE A 183 12.96 -9.65 6.53
CA ILE A 183 13.78 -10.57 7.33
C ILE A 183 15.15 -9.94 7.49
N ALA A 184 15.50 -9.61 8.72
CA ALA A 184 16.82 -9.12 9.11
C ALA A 184 17.61 -10.19 9.87
N VAL A 185 18.81 -9.85 10.32
CA VAL A 185 19.61 -10.74 11.17
C VAL A 185 19.06 -10.66 12.59
N GLY A 186 18.66 -11.79 13.15
CA GLY A 186 18.13 -11.89 14.52
C GLY A 186 16.72 -11.35 14.73
N MET A 187 16.10 -10.74 13.71
CA MET A 187 14.73 -10.21 13.80
C MET A 187 14.03 -10.17 12.45
N ALA A 188 12.71 -10.10 12.48
CA ALA A 188 11.89 -9.94 11.29
C ALA A 188 10.77 -8.92 11.56
N THR A 189 10.27 -8.29 10.52
CA THR A 189 9.06 -7.47 10.58
C THR A 189 7.98 -8.05 9.69
N ASN A 190 6.73 -7.99 10.15
CA ASN A 190 5.54 -8.35 9.38
C ASN A 190 4.35 -7.53 9.90
N CYS A 191 4.18 -6.34 9.33
CA CYS A 191 3.07 -5.44 9.65
C CYS A 191 1.93 -5.67 8.66
N ALA A 192 0.72 -5.86 9.15
CA ALA A 192 -0.46 -6.03 8.32
C ALA A 192 -0.92 -4.69 7.70
N PRO A 193 -1.45 -4.68 6.47
CA PRO A 193 -2.07 -3.51 5.85
C PRO A 193 -3.40 -3.13 6.51
N HIS A 194 -3.76 -1.82 6.46
CA HIS A 194 -4.99 -1.28 7.04
C HIS A 194 -5.70 -0.32 6.08
N ASN A 195 -6.96 -0.04 6.37
CA ASN A 195 -7.74 0.94 5.61
C ASN A 195 -7.28 2.37 5.91
N LEU A 196 -6.98 3.14 4.87
CA LEU A 196 -6.50 4.52 4.99
C LEU A 196 -7.47 5.41 5.77
N VAL A 197 -8.78 5.33 5.46
CA VAL A 197 -9.80 6.17 6.09
C VAL A 197 -9.91 5.87 7.58
N GLU A 198 -9.89 4.60 7.96
CA GLU A 198 -9.94 4.15 9.35
C GLU A 198 -8.73 4.63 10.15
N VAL A 199 -7.53 4.48 9.58
CA VAL A 199 -6.29 4.93 10.22
C VAL A 199 -6.28 6.45 10.39
N ILE A 200 -6.71 7.20 9.39
CA ILE A 200 -6.80 8.67 9.49
C ILE A 200 -7.84 9.09 10.53
N GLN A 201 -8.98 8.41 10.63
CA GLN A 201 -9.96 8.69 11.68
C GLN A 201 -9.38 8.47 13.08
N ALA A 202 -8.61 7.39 13.28
CA ALA A 202 -7.92 7.14 14.54
C ALA A 202 -6.87 8.22 14.85
N LEU A 203 -6.09 8.66 13.86
CA LEU A 203 -5.12 9.76 14.01
C LEU A 203 -5.81 11.06 14.42
N ARG A 204 -6.90 11.42 13.75
CA ARG A 204 -7.68 12.62 14.09
C ARG A 204 -8.33 12.52 15.48
N HIS A 205 -8.70 11.32 15.90
CA HIS A 205 -9.15 11.08 17.28
C HIS A 205 -8.00 11.26 18.27
N LEU A 206 -6.81 10.72 17.98
CA LEU A 206 -5.62 10.84 18.83
C LEU A 206 -5.12 12.29 18.96
N ILE A 207 -5.24 13.10 17.89
CA ILE A 207 -4.97 14.56 17.95
C ILE A 207 -5.87 15.25 18.99
N LYS A 208 -7.18 14.92 19.01
CA LYS A 208 -8.15 15.51 19.95
C LYS A 208 -8.03 14.93 21.36
N HIS A 209 -7.62 13.69 21.47
CA HIS A 209 -7.53 12.92 22.71
C HIS A 209 -6.15 12.25 22.84
N PRO A 210 -5.10 13.00 23.19
CA PRO A 210 -3.71 12.49 23.21
C PRO A 210 -3.50 11.29 24.12
N ASN A 211 -4.35 11.12 25.14
CA ASN A 211 -4.30 10.02 26.09
C ASN A 211 -5.23 8.84 25.74
N ALA A 212 -5.79 8.80 24.54
CA ALA A 212 -6.63 7.69 24.09
C ALA A 212 -5.88 6.37 24.22
N ASP A 213 -6.52 5.35 24.80
CA ASP A 213 -6.00 4.01 24.90
C ASP A 213 -6.17 3.23 23.59
N ILE A 214 -5.58 2.05 23.52
CA ILE A 214 -5.61 1.23 22.31
C ILE A 214 -7.05 0.76 22.00
N ASP A 215 -7.85 0.45 23.01
CA ASP A 215 -9.23 0.01 22.82
C ASP A 215 -10.12 1.14 22.25
N ALA A 216 -9.87 2.39 22.61
CA ALA A 216 -10.53 3.54 21.97
C ALA A 216 -10.11 3.72 20.50
N LEU A 217 -8.83 3.50 20.19
CA LEU A 217 -8.32 3.55 18.82
C LEU A 217 -8.87 2.39 17.95
N MET A 218 -9.06 1.22 18.53
CA MET A 218 -9.65 0.05 17.86
C MET A 218 -11.10 0.27 17.43
N ARG A 219 -11.81 1.24 17.97
CA ARG A 219 -13.15 1.62 17.47
C ARG A 219 -13.09 2.21 16.07
N PHE A 220 -11.96 2.81 15.69
CA PHE A 220 -11.71 3.37 14.36
C PHE A 220 -10.96 2.40 13.46
N ILE A 221 -10.02 1.61 14.03
CA ILE A 221 -9.23 0.58 13.33
C ILE A 221 -9.60 -0.78 13.90
N PRO A 222 -10.73 -1.37 13.50
CA PRO A 222 -11.20 -2.63 14.09
C PRO A 222 -10.33 -3.83 13.72
N GLY A 223 -9.48 -3.71 12.70
CA GLY A 223 -8.59 -4.76 12.23
C GLY A 223 -7.91 -4.43 10.90
N PRO A 224 -6.98 -5.27 10.47
CA PRO A 224 -6.33 -5.17 9.17
C PRO A 224 -7.31 -5.13 7.99
N ASP A 225 -6.89 -4.53 6.88
CA ASP A 225 -7.64 -4.46 5.63
C ASP A 225 -6.71 -4.88 4.48
N LEU A 226 -6.79 -6.16 4.15
CA LEU A 226 -5.84 -6.81 3.25
C LEU A 226 -6.13 -6.45 1.78
N PRO A 227 -5.10 -6.29 0.94
CA PRO A 227 -5.25 -5.94 -0.47
C PRO A 227 -6.15 -6.89 -1.26
N THR A 228 -6.09 -8.19 -0.97
CA THR A 228 -6.86 -9.25 -1.63
C THR A 228 -8.23 -9.51 -1.01
N GLY A 229 -8.64 -8.75 0.02
CA GLY A 229 -9.91 -8.97 0.72
C GLY A 229 -9.89 -10.17 1.66
N GLY A 230 -10.85 -11.07 1.52
CA GLY A 230 -11.01 -12.24 2.38
C GLY A 230 -11.70 -11.93 3.72
N LYS A 231 -11.73 -12.94 4.60
CA LYS A 231 -12.39 -12.87 5.90
C LYS A 231 -11.40 -13.15 7.01
N ILE A 232 -11.25 -12.23 7.95
CA ILE A 232 -10.49 -12.50 9.18
C ILE A 232 -11.42 -13.14 10.20
N ILE A 233 -10.96 -14.23 10.83
CA ILE A 233 -11.73 -15.02 11.77
C ILE A 233 -11.07 -15.01 13.14
N GLY A 234 -11.85 -14.56 14.14
CA GLY A 234 -11.35 -14.33 15.50
C GLY A 234 -10.57 -13.01 15.59
N LEU A 235 -10.99 -12.14 16.50
CA LEU A 235 -10.41 -10.80 16.64
C LEU A 235 -9.39 -10.70 17.78
N GLU A 236 -9.24 -11.74 18.58
CA GLU A 236 -8.36 -11.78 19.75
C GLU A 236 -6.89 -11.57 19.35
N GLY A 237 -6.43 -12.29 18.32
CA GLY A 237 -5.05 -12.13 17.84
C GLY A 237 -4.75 -10.76 17.21
N ILE A 238 -5.77 -10.05 16.71
CA ILE A 238 -5.63 -8.65 16.29
C ILE A 238 -5.45 -7.75 17.51
N ARG A 239 -6.26 -7.97 18.55
CA ARG A 239 -6.16 -7.22 19.80
C ARG A 239 -4.78 -7.39 20.42
N ASP A 240 -4.29 -8.62 20.51
CA ASP A 240 -2.94 -8.91 20.99
C ASP A 240 -1.87 -8.18 20.16
N ALA A 241 -1.99 -8.24 18.83
CA ALA A 241 -1.07 -7.55 17.93
C ALA A 241 -1.06 -6.02 18.16
N TYR A 242 -2.20 -5.41 18.40
CA TYR A 242 -2.31 -3.98 18.62
C TYR A 242 -1.77 -3.54 20.00
N HIS A 243 -1.96 -4.37 21.01
CA HIS A 243 -1.47 -4.09 22.37
C HIS A 243 0.02 -4.39 22.57
N THR A 244 0.56 -5.40 21.88
CA THR A 244 1.93 -5.88 22.14
C THR A 244 2.86 -5.75 20.93
N GLY A 245 2.35 -5.41 19.75
CA GLY A 245 3.08 -5.48 18.48
C GLY A 245 3.25 -6.90 17.95
N ARG A 246 2.70 -7.92 18.61
CA ARG A 246 2.78 -9.33 18.22
C ARG A 246 1.43 -10.02 18.38
N GLY A 247 1.05 -10.79 17.37
CA GLY A 247 -0.21 -11.53 17.39
C GLY A 247 -0.36 -12.38 16.14
N SER A 248 -1.42 -13.19 16.10
CA SER A 248 -1.71 -14.00 14.91
C SER A 248 -3.21 -14.09 14.72
N PHE A 249 -3.67 -13.94 13.48
CA PHE A 249 -5.07 -14.09 13.10
C PHE A 249 -5.21 -14.97 11.86
N ARG A 250 -6.37 -15.59 11.68
CA ARG A 250 -6.65 -16.43 10.52
C ARG A 250 -7.36 -15.62 9.44
N VAL A 251 -6.92 -15.82 8.21
CA VAL A 251 -7.53 -15.24 7.01
C VAL A 251 -8.12 -16.37 6.18
N ARG A 252 -9.41 -16.29 5.89
CA ARG A 252 -10.15 -17.28 5.11
C ARG A 252 -10.57 -16.68 3.77
N ALA A 253 -10.48 -17.48 2.71
CA ALA A 253 -10.97 -17.15 1.40
C ALA A 253 -12.48 -16.84 1.41
N THR A 254 -12.91 -15.94 0.54
CA THR A 254 -14.33 -15.73 0.27
C THR A 254 -14.78 -16.71 -0.80
N ALA A 255 -15.65 -17.63 -0.44
CA ALA A 255 -16.21 -18.65 -1.32
C ALA A 255 -17.73 -18.69 -1.21
N ARG A 256 -18.37 -19.10 -2.32
CA ARG A 256 -19.82 -19.31 -2.43
C ARG A 256 -20.08 -20.64 -3.12
N ILE A 257 -21.19 -21.30 -2.75
CA ILE A 257 -21.66 -22.49 -3.43
C ILE A 257 -22.63 -22.05 -4.50
N GLU A 258 -22.31 -22.35 -5.77
CA GLU A 258 -23.08 -21.96 -6.94
C GLU A 258 -23.38 -23.20 -7.81
N GLN A 259 -24.44 -23.11 -8.61
CA GLN A 259 -24.71 -24.10 -9.65
C GLN A 259 -23.79 -23.80 -10.86
N VAL A 260 -22.72 -24.56 -11.02
CA VAL A 260 -21.71 -24.35 -12.09
C VAL A 260 -22.06 -25.10 -13.38
N HIS A 261 -22.86 -26.15 -13.27
CA HIS A 261 -23.44 -26.91 -14.41
C HIS A 261 -24.88 -27.28 -14.09
N PRO A 262 -25.71 -27.61 -15.07
CA PRO A 262 -27.12 -28.00 -14.85
C PRO A 262 -27.31 -29.12 -13.81
N ARG A 263 -26.26 -29.92 -13.57
CA ARG A 263 -26.32 -31.09 -12.67
C ARG A 263 -25.21 -31.10 -11.62
N ARG A 264 -24.46 -29.99 -11.48
CA ARG A 264 -23.29 -30.00 -10.56
C ARG A 264 -23.15 -28.67 -9.84
N LYS A 265 -23.06 -28.74 -8.52
CA LYS A 265 -22.67 -27.62 -7.68
C LYS A 265 -21.16 -27.46 -7.67
N GLY A 266 -20.70 -26.25 -7.52
CA GLY A 266 -19.29 -25.91 -7.35
C GLY A 266 -19.09 -24.88 -6.27
N ILE A 267 -17.89 -24.86 -5.74
CA ILE A 267 -17.40 -23.84 -4.80
C ILE A 267 -16.68 -22.81 -5.64
N VAL A 268 -17.21 -21.60 -5.70
CA VAL A 268 -16.62 -20.46 -6.43
C VAL A 268 -15.92 -19.57 -5.44
N VAL A 269 -14.59 -19.47 -5.56
CA VAL A 269 -13.73 -18.63 -4.72
C VAL A 269 -13.48 -17.32 -5.45
N THR A 270 -13.80 -16.20 -4.80
CA THR A 270 -13.65 -14.85 -5.35
C THR A 270 -12.54 -14.06 -4.71
N GLU A 271 -12.10 -14.45 -3.51
CA GLU A 271 -11.00 -13.82 -2.80
C GLU A 271 -10.18 -14.89 -2.09
N LEU A 272 -8.86 -14.76 -2.13
CA LEU A 272 -7.93 -15.66 -1.46
C LEU A 272 -7.24 -14.95 -0.30
N PRO A 273 -6.69 -15.68 0.68
CA PRO A 273 -5.86 -15.10 1.73
C PRO A 273 -4.70 -14.29 1.14
N TYR A 274 -4.30 -13.25 1.85
CA TYR A 274 -3.22 -12.37 1.42
C TYR A 274 -1.94 -13.15 1.13
N THR A 275 -1.29 -12.86 0.00
CA THR A 275 -0.09 -13.55 -0.54
C THR A 275 -0.30 -14.99 -1.05
N VAL A 276 -1.54 -15.46 -1.14
CA VAL A 276 -1.86 -16.79 -1.66
C VAL A 276 -2.44 -16.67 -3.07
N GLY A 277 -1.80 -17.33 -4.04
CA GLY A 277 -2.27 -17.38 -5.43
C GLY A 277 -3.16 -18.60 -5.72
N PRO A 278 -3.98 -18.54 -6.79
CA PRO A 278 -4.87 -19.65 -7.17
C PRO A 278 -4.12 -20.91 -7.58
N GLU A 279 -2.97 -20.82 -8.26
CA GLU A 279 -2.19 -22.00 -8.68
C GLU A 279 -1.72 -22.82 -7.48
N LYS A 280 -1.32 -22.16 -6.40
CA LYS A 280 -0.93 -22.84 -5.16
C LYS A 280 -2.06 -23.66 -4.54
N ILE A 281 -3.30 -23.13 -4.59
CA ILE A 281 -4.49 -23.85 -4.11
C ILE A 281 -4.76 -25.06 -5.01
N ILE A 282 -4.68 -24.89 -6.34
CA ILE A 282 -4.87 -25.97 -7.32
C ILE A 282 -3.87 -27.10 -7.07
N GLU A 283 -2.60 -26.77 -6.88
CA GLU A 283 -1.54 -27.76 -6.61
C GLU A 283 -1.79 -28.53 -5.30
N GLN A 284 -2.19 -27.81 -4.23
CA GLN A 284 -2.54 -28.43 -2.96
C GLN A 284 -3.74 -29.37 -3.08
N ILE A 285 -4.80 -28.94 -3.77
CA ILE A 285 -5.97 -29.77 -4.02
C ILE A 285 -5.57 -31.05 -4.79
N LYS A 286 -4.79 -30.90 -5.88
CA LYS A 286 -4.30 -32.04 -6.67
C LYS A 286 -3.53 -33.03 -5.81
N THR A 287 -2.62 -32.54 -4.99
CA THR A 287 -1.82 -33.37 -4.08
C THR A 287 -2.69 -34.12 -3.06
N LEU A 288 -3.64 -33.42 -2.44
CA LEU A 288 -4.53 -34.00 -1.42
C LEU A 288 -5.53 -35.00 -2.01
N VAL A 289 -6.04 -34.75 -3.22
CA VAL A 289 -6.94 -35.69 -3.92
C VAL A 289 -6.18 -36.97 -4.29
N ASN A 290 -4.97 -36.84 -4.82
CA ASN A 290 -4.11 -38.00 -5.14
C ASN A 290 -3.76 -38.83 -3.91
N ALA A 291 -3.52 -38.15 -2.77
CA ALA A 291 -3.28 -38.77 -1.46
C ALA A 291 -4.57 -39.31 -0.79
N ARG A 292 -5.73 -39.19 -1.42
CA ARG A 292 -7.07 -39.54 -0.90
C ARG A 292 -7.44 -38.87 0.45
N LYS A 293 -6.78 -37.77 0.78
CA LYS A 293 -7.08 -36.96 1.97
C LYS A 293 -8.23 -35.98 1.76
N LEU A 294 -8.48 -35.60 0.50
CA LEU A 294 -9.56 -34.75 0.08
C LEU A 294 -10.40 -35.50 -0.97
N GLN A 295 -11.69 -35.62 -0.73
CA GLN A 295 -12.62 -36.34 -1.58
C GLN A 295 -13.76 -35.42 -2.05
N GLY A 296 -14.51 -35.85 -3.06
CA GLY A 296 -15.67 -35.09 -3.52
C GLY A 296 -15.37 -34.01 -4.56
N ILE A 297 -14.12 -33.81 -4.97
CA ILE A 297 -13.76 -32.85 -6.03
C ILE A 297 -13.75 -33.54 -7.37
N ALA A 298 -14.46 -32.97 -8.35
CA ALA A 298 -14.54 -33.46 -9.72
C ALA A 298 -13.51 -32.79 -10.62
N ASP A 299 -13.41 -31.47 -10.53
CA ASP A 299 -12.51 -30.63 -11.35
C ASP A 299 -12.21 -29.31 -10.65
N VAL A 300 -11.12 -28.64 -11.06
CA VAL A 300 -10.76 -27.31 -10.57
C VAL A 300 -10.36 -26.46 -11.77
N LYS A 301 -11.00 -25.29 -11.93
CA LYS A 301 -10.78 -24.37 -13.04
C LYS A 301 -10.45 -22.98 -12.51
N ASP A 302 -9.36 -22.42 -12.98
CA ASP A 302 -9.07 -21.00 -12.77
C ASP A 302 -9.65 -20.20 -13.93
N LEU A 303 -10.60 -19.33 -13.59
CA LEU A 303 -11.27 -18.40 -14.51
C LEU A 303 -10.96 -16.94 -14.12
N THR A 304 -9.85 -16.73 -13.40
CA THR A 304 -9.37 -15.42 -12.98
C THR A 304 -9.01 -14.57 -14.20
N ASP A 305 -9.54 -13.36 -14.27
CA ASP A 305 -9.22 -12.37 -15.29
C ASP A 305 -9.10 -10.96 -14.70
N LEU A 306 -8.57 -10.01 -15.49
CA LEU A 306 -8.37 -8.63 -15.04
C LEU A 306 -9.69 -7.86 -14.85
N ALA A 307 -10.76 -8.24 -15.54
CA ALA A 307 -12.05 -7.55 -15.50
C ALA A 307 -12.90 -7.99 -14.30
N ASN A 308 -12.91 -9.29 -14.01
CA ASN A 308 -13.76 -9.89 -12.97
C ASN A 308 -13.01 -10.25 -11.68
N GLY A 309 -11.68 -10.14 -11.69
CA GLY A 309 -10.84 -10.51 -10.55
C GLY A 309 -10.70 -12.02 -10.38
N THR A 310 -10.36 -12.46 -9.18
CA THR A 310 -10.15 -13.87 -8.83
C THR A 310 -11.46 -14.65 -8.96
N ARG A 311 -11.44 -15.73 -9.76
CA ARG A 311 -12.54 -16.68 -9.92
C ARG A 311 -12.03 -18.10 -10.06
N LEU A 312 -11.81 -18.77 -8.94
CA LEU A 312 -11.43 -20.18 -8.90
C LEU A 312 -12.68 -21.03 -8.66
N VAL A 313 -12.98 -21.92 -9.60
CA VAL A 313 -14.17 -22.79 -9.58
C VAL A 313 -13.75 -24.21 -9.23
N ILE A 314 -14.19 -24.71 -8.09
CA ILE A 314 -13.95 -26.08 -7.62
C ILE A 314 -15.25 -26.86 -7.77
N GLU A 315 -15.32 -27.74 -8.76
CA GLU A 315 -16.51 -28.56 -9.04
C GLU A 315 -16.62 -29.73 -8.07
N VAL A 316 -17.78 -29.87 -7.42
CA VAL A 316 -18.05 -30.93 -6.47
C VAL A 316 -18.71 -32.12 -7.20
N LYS A 317 -18.27 -33.35 -6.91
CA LYS A 317 -18.88 -34.57 -7.44
C LYS A 317 -20.31 -34.71 -6.96
N ASN A 318 -21.17 -35.25 -7.82
CA ASN A 318 -22.54 -35.57 -7.42
C ASN A 318 -22.53 -36.55 -6.24
N GLY A 319 -23.42 -36.34 -5.27
CA GLY A 319 -23.51 -37.13 -4.07
C GLY A 319 -22.61 -36.69 -2.90
N PHE A 320 -21.79 -35.65 -3.11
CA PHE A 320 -21.00 -35.03 -2.04
C PHE A 320 -21.64 -33.72 -1.58
N ASN A 321 -21.53 -33.45 -0.28
CA ASN A 321 -22.01 -32.21 0.31
C ASN A 321 -21.00 -31.08 0.10
N PRO A 322 -21.35 -30.01 -0.69
CA PRO A 322 -20.42 -28.92 -0.99
C PRO A 322 -19.93 -28.14 0.25
N ASP A 323 -20.79 -28.01 1.28
CA ASP A 323 -20.41 -27.28 2.51
C ASP A 323 -19.32 -28.04 3.28
N VAL A 324 -19.44 -29.38 3.37
CA VAL A 324 -18.44 -30.23 4.01
C VAL A 324 -17.12 -30.24 3.21
N VAL A 325 -17.21 -30.27 1.88
CA VAL A 325 -16.04 -30.16 1.00
C VAL A 325 -15.34 -28.80 1.21
N LEU A 326 -16.10 -27.70 1.33
CA LEU A 326 -15.58 -26.38 1.58
C LEU A 326 -14.84 -26.30 2.93
N GLU A 327 -15.40 -26.88 3.99
CA GLU A 327 -14.73 -26.94 5.30
C GLU A 327 -13.45 -27.78 5.27
N GLN A 328 -13.43 -28.86 4.50
CA GLN A 328 -12.19 -29.64 4.28
C GLN A 328 -11.15 -28.84 3.52
N LEU A 329 -11.56 -28.04 2.52
CA LEU A 329 -10.65 -27.13 1.79
C LEU A 329 -10.04 -26.09 2.72
N TYR A 330 -10.82 -25.47 3.61
CA TYR A 330 -10.28 -24.55 4.62
C TYR A 330 -9.30 -25.24 5.57
N LYS A 331 -9.57 -26.48 5.97
CA LYS A 331 -8.73 -27.23 6.91
C LYS A 331 -7.40 -27.70 6.31
N PHE A 332 -7.41 -28.11 5.04
CA PHE A 332 -6.26 -28.82 4.45
C PHE A 332 -5.49 -27.99 3.39
N THR A 333 -6.02 -26.85 2.98
CA THR A 333 -5.37 -25.98 1.98
C THR A 333 -5.17 -24.57 2.52
N LYS A 334 -4.42 -23.76 1.78
CA LYS A 334 -4.27 -22.35 2.07
C LYS A 334 -5.48 -21.47 1.72
N MET A 335 -6.64 -22.05 1.50
CA MET A 335 -7.91 -21.30 1.49
C MET A 335 -8.23 -20.70 2.88
N GLU A 336 -7.64 -21.23 3.95
CA GLU A 336 -7.48 -20.56 5.23
C GLU A 336 -5.99 -20.59 5.59
N ASP A 337 -5.41 -19.41 5.88
CA ASP A 337 -4.01 -19.29 6.29
C ASP A 337 -3.91 -18.37 7.50
N SER A 338 -2.84 -18.50 8.28
CA SER A 338 -2.57 -17.63 9.42
C SER A 338 -1.63 -16.50 9.03
N PHE A 339 -1.96 -15.29 9.46
CA PHE A 339 -1.09 -14.13 9.35
C PHE A 339 -0.52 -13.81 10.75
N SER A 340 0.80 -13.91 10.88
CA SER A 340 1.49 -13.59 12.13
C SER A 340 2.03 -12.17 12.06
N VAL A 341 1.53 -11.31 12.94
CA VAL A 341 2.01 -9.92 13.08
C VAL A 341 3.26 -9.89 13.94
N ASN A 342 4.26 -9.17 13.49
CA ASN A 342 5.43 -8.76 14.25
C ASN A 342 5.78 -7.32 13.83
N ALA A 343 5.25 -6.35 14.55
CA ALA A 343 5.31 -4.94 14.19
C ALA A 343 6.65 -4.32 14.63
N VAL A 344 7.72 -4.63 13.92
CA VAL A 344 9.06 -4.08 14.15
C VAL A 344 9.38 -3.03 13.10
N ALA A 345 9.76 -1.82 13.53
CA ALA A 345 10.19 -0.74 12.66
C ALA A 345 11.32 0.06 13.31
N LEU A 346 12.00 0.88 12.52
CA LEU A 346 13.05 1.79 13.04
C LEU A 346 12.40 3.06 13.57
N VAL A 347 12.69 3.37 14.83
CA VAL A 347 12.32 4.62 15.49
C VAL A 347 13.63 5.24 15.98
N ASP A 348 13.94 6.44 15.51
CA ASP A 348 15.21 7.14 15.81
C ASP A 348 16.45 6.27 15.56
N GLY A 349 16.41 5.52 14.46
CA GLY A 349 17.48 4.60 14.10
C GLY A 349 17.57 3.33 14.97
N GLN A 350 16.59 3.03 15.83
CA GLN A 350 16.60 1.82 16.67
C GLN A 350 15.43 0.90 16.30
N PRO A 351 15.66 -0.42 16.16
CA PRO A 351 14.56 -1.36 15.92
C PRO A 351 13.70 -1.50 17.19
N ARG A 352 12.41 -1.25 17.05
CA ARG A 352 11.44 -1.34 18.16
C ARG A 352 10.23 -2.15 17.73
N THR A 353 9.72 -3.02 18.61
CA THR A 353 8.39 -3.61 18.48
C THR A 353 7.37 -2.56 18.91
N MET A 354 6.40 -2.25 18.06
CA MET A 354 5.49 -1.13 18.21
C MET A 354 4.07 -1.60 18.43
N THR A 355 3.38 -1.01 19.39
CA THR A 355 1.93 -1.12 19.53
C THR A 355 1.23 -0.29 18.46
N LEU A 356 -0.08 -0.47 18.28
CA LEU A 356 -0.88 0.38 17.39
C LEU A 356 -0.73 1.86 17.74
N ARG A 357 -0.79 2.18 19.05
CA ARG A 357 -0.64 3.55 19.53
C ARG A 357 0.74 4.12 19.22
N ASP A 358 1.80 3.35 19.40
CA ASP A 358 3.17 3.79 19.10
C ASP A 358 3.31 4.16 17.62
N MET A 359 2.80 3.31 16.71
CA MET A 359 2.86 3.59 15.27
C MET A 359 2.12 4.88 14.90
N LEU A 360 0.94 5.11 15.47
CA LEU A 360 0.17 6.34 15.25
C LEU A 360 0.86 7.57 15.83
N THR A 361 1.46 7.46 17.02
CA THR A 361 2.14 8.56 17.71
C THR A 361 3.40 9.00 16.96
N VAL A 362 4.27 8.05 16.59
CA VAL A 362 5.50 8.34 15.82
C VAL A 362 5.16 9.00 14.48
N PHE A 363 4.12 8.54 13.81
CA PHE A 363 3.68 9.18 12.59
C PHE A 363 3.15 10.60 12.82
N LEU A 364 2.35 10.84 13.87
CA LEU A 364 1.87 12.19 14.19
C LEU A 364 3.01 13.16 14.55
N GLU A 365 3.97 12.73 15.34
CA GLU A 365 5.14 13.52 15.67
C GLU A 365 5.92 13.93 14.42
N HIS A 366 6.12 12.97 13.51
CA HIS A 366 6.73 13.25 12.21
C HIS A 366 5.89 14.25 11.40
N ARG A 367 4.55 14.14 11.37
CA ARG A 367 3.68 15.07 10.65
C ARG A 367 3.69 16.46 11.24
N TYR A 368 3.75 16.59 12.57
CA TYR A 368 3.90 17.89 13.21
C TYR A 368 5.22 18.56 12.81
N GLU A 369 6.31 17.80 12.83
CA GLU A 369 7.63 18.30 12.43
C GLU A 369 7.66 18.74 10.96
N VAL A 370 7.18 17.90 10.05
CA VAL A 370 7.08 18.20 8.61
C VAL A 370 6.21 19.44 8.37
N THR A 371 5.08 19.57 9.05
CA THR A 371 4.18 20.72 8.88
C THR A 371 4.79 21.98 9.45
N ARG A 372 5.47 21.92 10.60
CA ARG A 372 6.18 23.03 11.20
C ARG A 372 7.28 23.55 10.26
N ARG A 373 8.16 22.67 9.78
CA ARG A 373 9.26 23.03 8.87
C ARG A 373 8.74 23.59 7.53
N ARG A 374 7.69 22.98 6.96
CA ARG A 374 7.00 23.51 5.77
C ARG A 374 6.48 24.94 6.01
N THR A 375 5.87 25.19 7.15
CA THR A 375 5.32 26.50 7.51
C THR A 375 6.44 27.52 7.75
N GLU A 376 7.54 27.15 8.40
CA GLU A 376 8.73 27.98 8.57
C GLU A 376 9.35 28.36 7.23
N PHE A 377 9.49 27.39 6.32
CA PHE A 377 9.99 27.63 4.97
C PHE A 377 9.08 28.62 4.21
N ALA A 378 7.76 28.39 4.23
CA ALA A 378 6.80 29.25 3.56
C ALA A 378 6.83 30.69 4.15
N ARG A 379 6.91 30.82 5.48
CA ARG A 379 7.03 32.12 6.16
C ARG A 379 8.33 32.83 5.78
N ARG A 380 9.46 32.12 5.78
CA ARG A 380 10.74 32.68 5.32
C ARG A 380 10.67 33.21 3.90
N LYS A 381 10.09 32.43 2.97
CA LYS A 381 9.91 32.84 1.59
C LYS A 381 8.96 34.05 1.43
N ALA A 382 7.89 34.08 2.20
CA ALA A 382 6.98 35.22 2.21
C ALA A 382 7.66 36.49 2.76
N LEU A 383 8.47 36.40 3.82
CA LEU A 383 9.25 37.50 4.38
C LEU A 383 10.31 38.01 3.40
N GLU A 384 11.06 37.09 2.75
CA GLU A 384 12.04 37.45 1.70
C GLU A 384 11.35 38.22 0.56
N ARG A 385 10.16 37.76 0.12
CA ARG A 385 9.41 38.42 -0.94
C ARG A 385 8.84 39.76 -0.49
N LEU A 386 8.29 39.84 0.74
CA LEU A 386 7.77 41.07 1.31
C LEU A 386 8.87 42.17 1.37
N HIS A 387 10.08 41.79 1.80
CA HIS A 387 11.22 42.69 1.84
C HIS A 387 11.53 43.30 0.48
N LEU A 388 11.52 42.49 -0.58
CA LEU A 388 11.70 42.98 -1.96
C LEU A 388 10.57 43.90 -2.42
N VAL A 389 9.30 43.54 -2.11
CA VAL A 389 8.13 44.33 -2.49
C VAL A 389 8.13 45.69 -1.77
N GLN A 390 8.54 45.75 -0.51
CA GLN A 390 8.70 47.00 0.24
C GLN A 390 9.74 47.94 -0.40
N GLY A 391 10.89 47.40 -0.78
CA GLY A 391 11.90 48.16 -1.50
C GLY A 391 11.43 48.72 -2.86
N LEU A 392 10.66 47.88 -3.60
CA LEU A 392 10.06 48.33 -4.86
C LEU A 392 9.04 49.44 -4.68
N LEU A 393 8.22 49.38 -3.64
CA LEU A 393 7.22 50.41 -3.32
C LEU A 393 7.91 51.75 -3.01
N ILE A 394 9.01 51.74 -2.25
CA ILE A 394 9.83 52.93 -2.01
C ILE A 394 10.36 53.51 -3.32
N ALA A 395 10.97 52.66 -4.17
CA ALA A 395 11.55 53.09 -5.44
C ALA A 395 10.50 53.67 -6.42
N ILE A 396 9.27 53.13 -6.43
CA ILE A 396 8.18 53.61 -7.30
C ILE A 396 7.58 54.93 -6.80
N LEU A 397 7.59 55.15 -5.48
CA LEU A 397 7.12 56.44 -4.91
C LEU A 397 8.01 57.60 -5.32
N ASP A 398 9.32 57.39 -5.34
CA ASP A 398 10.32 58.41 -5.62
C ASP A 398 11.14 58.03 -6.90
N ILE A 399 10.42 57.63 -7.94
CA ILE A 399 11.02 57.04 -9.13
C ILE A 399 11.94 58.00 -9.89
N ASP A 400 11.63 59.31 -9.92
CA ASP A 400 12.45 60.32 -10.59
C ASP A 400 13.82 60.44 -9.91
N ASP A 401 13.86 60.40 -8.59
CA ASP A 401 15.10 60.46 -7.81
C ASP A 401 15.91 59.14 -7.94
N VAL A 402 15.25 57.99 -7.98
CA VAL A 402 15.90 56.70 -8.27
C VAL A 402 16.57 56.73 -9.65
N ILE A 403 15.87 57.22 -10.69
CA ILE A 403 16.43 57.35 -12.06
C ILE A 403 17.58 58.36 -12.08
N ALA A 404 17.45 59.49 -11.40
CA ALA A 404 18.49 60.49 -11.33
C ALA A 404 19.79 59.94 -10.69
N ILE A 405 19.67 59.20 -9.60
CA ILE A 405 20.80 58.53 -8.92
C ILE A 405 21.46 57.52 -9.86
N ILE A 406 20.69 56.65 -10.47
CA ILE A 406 21.22 55.64 -11.40
C ILE A 406 22.00 56.29 -12.56
N ARG A 407 21.41 57.30 -13.20
CA ARG A 407 22.02 58.01 -14.36
C ARG A 407 23.23 58.82 -14.00
N SER A 408 23.35 59.31 -12.77
CA SER A 408 24.47 60.10 -12.29
C SER A 408 25.58 59.28 -11.63
N SER A 409 25.45 57.98 -11.56
CA SER A 409 26.45 57.07 -11.03
C SER A 409 27.35 56.51 -12.11
N ASP A 410 28.64 56.34 -11.81
CA ASP A 410 29.66 55.92 -12.78
C ASP A 410 29.56 54.40 -13.07
N ASP A 411 29.13 53.63 -12.08
CA ASP A 411 28.95 52.18 -12.19
C ASP A 411 27.79 51.67 -11.30
N THR A 412 27.48 50.36 -11.42
CA THR A 412 26.40 49.72 -10.67
C THR A 412 26.66 49.67 -9.16
N ALA A 413 27.91 49.58 -8.74
CA ALA A 413 28.29 49.54 -7.33
C ALA A 413 28.02 50.89 -6.66
N GLN A 414 28.42 51.98 -7.29
CA GLN A 414 28.15 53.34 -6.82
C GLN A 414 26.64 53.65 -6.84
N ALA A 415 25.92 53.24 -7.89
CA ALA A 415 24.47 53.40 -7.92
C ALA A 415 23.79 52.69 -6.77
N ARG A 416 24.22 51.46 -6.43
CA ARG A 416 23.72 50.70 -5.30
C ARG A 416 23.94 51.40 -3.97
N GLU A 417 25.19 51.86 -3.68
CA GLU A 417 25.53 52.54 -2.43
C GLU A 417 24.73 53.83 -2.26
N ARG A 418 24.55 54.60 -3.33
CA ARG A 418 23.76 55.84 -3.31
C ARG A 418 22.28 55.57 -3.10
N LEU A 419 21.70 54.54 -3.73
CA LEU A 419 20.31 54.13 -3.51
C LEU A 419 20.10 53.68 -2.05
N MET A 420 21.00 52.88 -1.51
CA MET A 420 20.96 52.46 -0.10
C MET A 420 20.97 53.65 0.85
N SER A 421 21.87 54.62 0.63
CA SER A 421 21.98 55.82 1.46
C SER A 421 20.81 56.80 1.34
N ALA A 422 20.25 56.94 0.13
CA ALA A 422 19.18 57.92 -0.13
C ALA A 422 17.81 57.45 0.35
N PHE A 423 17.54 56.12 0.29
CA PHE A 423 16.22 55.56 0.54
C PHE A 423 16.20 54.53 1.71
N ASP A 424 17.28 54.42 2.45
CA ASP A 424 17.42 53.45 3.55
C ASP A 424 17.12 51.98 3.12
N LEU A 425 17.61 51.64 1.92
CA LEU A 425 17.39 50.32 1.35
C LEU A 425 18.48 49.33 1.75
N SER A 426 18.11 48.06 1.89
CA SER A 426 19.10 46.99 2.00
C SER A 426 19.81 46.75 0.65
N GLU A 427 21.00 46.14 0.71
CA GLU A 427 21.75 45.78 -0.49
C GLU A 427 20.94 44.90 -1.44
N ILE A 428 20.17 43.95 -0.87
CA ILE A 428 19.29 43.03 -1.62
C ILE A 428 18.19 43.83 -2.35
N GLN A 429 17.57 44.79 -1.69
CA GLN A 429 16.54 45.66 -2.28
C GLN A 429 17.15 46.56 -3.38
N ALA A 430 18.29 47.18 -3.13
CA ALA A 430 18.95 48.03 -4.10
C ALA A 430 19.38 47.24 -5.36
N ASN A 431 19.95 46.07 -5.22
CA ASN A 431 20.27 45.20 -6.35
C ASN A 431 19.02 44.81 -7.14
N TYR A 432 17.94 44.45 -6.45
CA TYR A 432 16.68 44.06 -7.10
C TYR A 432 16.05 45.24 -7.90
N ILE A 433 16.17 46.47 -7.40
CA ILE A 433 15.72 47.69 -8.07
C ILE A 433 16.56 47.93 -9.32
N LEU A 434 17.90 47.79 -9.25
CA LEU A 434 18.80 47.97 -10.37
C LEU A 434 18.58 46.96 -11.51
N GLU A 435 18.13 45.73 -11.16
CA GLU A 435 17.81 44.68 -12.14
C GLU A 435 16.38 44.80 -12.70
N MET A 436 15.57 45.73 -12.21
CA MET A 436 14.14 45.83 -12.54
C MET A 436 13.94 46.34 -13.97
N PRO A 437 13.14 45.67 -14.81
CA PRO A 437 12.75 46.16 -16.12
C PRO A 437 11.95 47.46 -16.04
N LEU A 438 12.25 48.46 -16.85
CA LEU A 438 11.58 49.78 -16.91
C LEU A 438 10.03 49.68 -17.09
N ARG A 439 9.56 48.64 -17.74
CA ARG A 439 8.10 48.38 -17.91
C ARG A 439 7.32 48.18 -16.58
N ARG A 440 7.99 47.92 -15.46
CA ARG A 440 7.39 47.79 -14.14
C ARG A 440 7.23 49.10 -13.38
N LEU A 441 7.62 50.20 -13.96
CA LEU A 441 7.56 51.55 -13.36
C LEU A 441 6.24 52.29 -13.64
N THR A 442 5.13 51.57 -13.87
CA THR A 442 3.82 52.15 -14.15
C THR A 442 2.97 52.31 -12.89
N LYS A 443 2.02 53.28 -12.92
CA LYS A 443 1.02 53.43 -11.82
C LYS A 443 0.22 52.15 -11.53
N PHE A 444 -0.03 51.36 -12.57
CA PHE A 444 -0.71 50.06 -12.42
C PHE A 444 0.15 49.09 -11.59
N SER A 445 1.45 49.06 -11.82
CA SER A 445 2.37 48.20 -11.04
C SER A 445 2.43 48.57 -9.57
N ARG A 446 2.20 49.83 -9.17
CA ARG A 446 2.12 50.24 -7.77
C ARG A 446 0.92 49.60 -7.06
N ILE A 447 -0.26 49.66 -7.67
CA ILE A 447 -1.49 49.07 -7.09
C ILE A 447 -1.31 47.54 -6.94
N GLU A 448 -0.70 46.89 -7.92
CA GLU A 448 -0.41 45.46 -7.84
C GLU A 448 0.54 45.12 -6.68
N LEU A 449 1.61 45.92 -6.49
CA LEU A 449 2.59 45.71 -5.41
C LEU A 449 2.03 46.02 -4.03
N GLU A 450 1.16 47.04 -3.88
CA GLU A 450 0.44 47.30 -2.63
C GLU A 450 -0.49 46.13 -2.30
N GLY A 451 -1.19 45.59 -3.29
CA GLY A 451 -2.03 44.38 -3.12
C GLY A 451 -1.20 43.13 -2.77
N GLU A 452 -0.04 42.93 -3.43
CA GLU A 452 0.88 41.83 -3.11
C GLU A 452 1.43 41.96 -1.67
N ARG A 453 1.82 43.18 -1.25
CA ARG A 453 2.28 43.44 0.13
C ARG A 453 1.22 43.03 1.16
N ASP A 454 -0.02 43.46 0.97
CA ASP A 454 -1.11 43.19 1.92
C ASP A 454 -1.45 41.70 1.96
N GLN A 455 -1.41 41.01 0.84
CA GLN A 455 -1.54 39.54 0.78
C GLN A 455 -0.40 38.83 1.53
N LEU A 456 0.87 39.26 1.32
CA LEU A 456 2.02 38.69 2.01
C LEU A 456 1.95 38.92 3.52
N LEU A 457 1.53 40.10 3.97
CA LEU A 457 1.35 40.38 5.41
C LEU A 457 0.29 39.48 6.02
N THR A 458 -0.83 39.27 5.37
CA THR A 458 -1.88 38.37 5.82
C THR A 458 -1.35 36.92 5.88
N GLN A 459 -0.68 36.47 4.83
CA GLN A 459 -0.08 35.14 4.77
C GLN A 459 0.97 34.92 5.88
N ILE A 460 1.85 35.90 6.13
CA ILE A 460 2.85 35.84 7.18
C ILE A 460 2.19 35.75 8.57
N ALA A 461 1.12 36.51 8.80
CA ALA A 461 0.36 36.46 10.05
C ALA A 461 -0.26 35.07 10.27
N GLU A 462 -0.89 34.49 9.25
CA GLU A 462 -1.45 33.13 9.32
C GLU A 462 -0.38 32.07 9.58
N LEU A 463 0.75 32.12 8.85
CA LEU A 463 1.85 31.19 9.03
C LEU A 463 2.50 31.32 10.42
N THR A 464 2.55 32.54 10.96
CA THR A 464 3.06 32.80 12.31
C THR A 464 2.13 32.23 13.37
N ASP A 465 0.80 32.40 13.22
CA ASP A 465 -0.20 31.81 14.11
C ASP A 465 -0.07 30.27 14.16
N ILE A 466 0.15 29.62 13.02
CA ILE A 466 0.36 28.17 12.96
C ILE A 466 1.61 27.75 13.74
N LEU A 467 2.69 28.54 13.68
CA LEU A 467 3.96 28.21 14.34
C LEU A 467 3.94 28.47 15.84
N GLU A 468 3.22 29.51 16.29
CA GLU A 468 3.16 29.92 17.70
C GLU A 468 2.10 29.18 18.49
N SER A 469 1.05 28.65 17.82
CA SER A 469 -0.06 27.97 18.47
C SER A 469 -0.02 26.46 18.20
N PRO A 470 0.32 25.61 19.20
CA PRO A 470 0.28 24.16 19.07
C PRO A 470 -1.10 23.63 18.62
N GLY A 471 -2.18 24.22 19.13
CA GLY A 471 -3.55 23.83 18.73
C GLY A 471 -3.85 24.13 17.26
N ARG A 472 -3.30 25.24 16.74
CA ARG A 472 -3.46 25.60 15.33
C ARG A 472 -2.68 24.63 14.44
N LEU A 473 -1.45 24.29 14.79
CA LEU A 473 -0.64 23.30 14.09
C LEU A 473 -1.37 21.93 14.04
N GLN A 474 -1.91 21.49 15.17
CA GLN A 474 -2.71 20.26 15.27
C GLN A 474 -3.94 20.28 14.34
N SER A 475 -4.63 21.41 14.27
CA SER A 475 -5.79 21.59 13.36
C SER A 475 -5.35 21.45 11.90
N VAL A 476 -4.26 22.11 11.49
CA VAL A 476 -3.72 22.02 10.13
C VAL A 476 -3.37 20.58 9.78
N VAL A 477 -2.67 19.86 10.65
CA VAL A 477 -2.34 18.44 10.42
C VAL A 477 -3.61 17.58 10.33
N SER A 478 -4.61 17.81 11.18
CA SER A 478 -5.89 17.09 11.13
C SER A 478 -6.63 17.33 9.80
N ASP A 479 -6.60 18.55 9.28
CA ASP A 479 -7.27 18.91 8.04
C ASP A 479 -6.51 18.36 6.81
N ASP A 480 -5.18 18.44 6.80
CA ASP A 480 -4.33 17.79 5.79
C ASP A 480 -4.63 16.28 5.72
N LEU A 481 -4.71 15.60 6.87
CA LEU A 481 -5.06 14.17 6.94
C LEU A 481 -6.47 13.89 6.39
N ALA A 482 -7.44 14.75 6.69
CA ALA A 482 -8.80 14.59 6.19
C ALA A 482 -8.85 14.72 4.65
N GLU A 483 -8.10 15.66 4.09
CA GLU A 483 -8.02 15.82 2.64
C GLU A 483 -7.35 14.60 1.96
N VAL A 484 -6.29 14.05 2.55
CA VAL A 484 -5.66 12.82 2.07
C VAL A 484 -6.64 11.64 2.10
N ALA A 485 -7.44 11.51 3.18
CA ALA A 485 -8.46 10.46 3.27
C ALA A 485 -9.54 10.61 2.18
N LYS A 486 -9.93 11.84 1.86
CA LYS A 486 -10.90 12.15 0.80
C LYS A 486 -10.36 11.83 -0.59
N GLN A 487 -9.09 12.15 -0.86
CA GLN A 487 -8.46 11.95 -2.17
C GLN A 487 -8.12 10.49 -2.46
N HIS A 488 -7.65 9.74 -1.46
CA HIS A 488 -7.09 8.40 -1.63
C HIS A 488 -7.85 7.29 -0.89
N GLY A 489 -8.90 7.65 -0.15
CA GLY A 489 -9.70 6.69 0.61
C GLY A 489 -10.46 5.73 -0.29
N THR A 490 -10.48 4.45 0.11
CA THR A 490 -11.25 3.40 -0.54
C THR A 490 -12.01 2.58 0.49
N PRO A 491 -13.14 1.97 0.12
CA PRO A 491 -13.89 1.11 1.05
C PRO A 491 -13.04 -0.05 1.58
N ARG A 492 -13.39 -0.55 2.76
CA ARG A 492 -12.81 -1.75 3.35
C ARG A 492 -13.06 -2.96 2.44
N ARG A 493 -12.04 -3.77 2.24
CA ARG A 493 -12.08 -5.01 1.45
C ARG A 493 -12.26 -6.25 2.32
N THR A 494 -11.56 -6.31 3.46
CA THR A 494 -11.54 -7.47 4.36
C THR A 494 -12.71 -7.46 5.32
N ILE A 495 -13.43 -8.58 5.43
CA ILE A 495 -14.54 -8.76 6.37
C ILE A 495 -13.98 -9.26 7.71
N LEU A 496 -14.39 -8.65 8.81
CA LEU A 496 -14.00 -9.04 10.16
C LEU A 496 -15.12 -9.85 10.81
N LEU A 497 -14.83 -11.06 11.27
CA LEU A 497 -15.77 -11.96 11.93
C LEU A 497 -15.28 -12.30 13.35
N ALA A 498 -16.08 -12.00 14.35
CA ALA A 498 -15.75 -12.29 15.75
C ALA A 498 -15.61 -13.80 16.03
N SER A 499 -16.35 -14.61 15.28
CA SER A 499 -16.25 -16.07 15.33
C SER A 499 -16.39 -16.65 13.93
N SER A 500 -15.98 -17.89 13.74
CA SER A 500 -16.11 -18.58 12.44
C SER A 500 -17.55 -18.76 11.96
N GLY A 501 -18.54 -18.40 12.77
CA GLY A 501 -19.98 -18.29 12.43
C GLY A 501 -20.69 -19.54 11.90
N VAL A 502 -19.94 -20.55 11.50
CA VAL A 502 -20.47 -21.72 10.81
C VAL A 502 -19.60 -22.92 11.17
N VAL A 503 -19.79 -23.55 12.29
CA VAL A 503 -18.97 -24.79 12.40
C VAL A 503 -19.58 -25.92 13.20
N THR A 504 -20.63 -25.69 13.89
CA THR A 504 -21.23 -26.80 14.66
C THR A 504 -22.08 -27.75 13.81
N THR A 505 -22.58 -27.26 12.65
CA THR A 505 -23.46 -28.09 11.80
C THR A 505 -22.73 -28.80 10.66
N ALA A 506 -21.73 -28.18 10.05
CA ALA A 506 -21.00 -28.79 8.92
C ALA A 506 -20.05 -29.91 9.35
N SER A 507 -19.47 -29.84 10.56
CA SER A 507 -18.58 -30.89 11.07
C SER A 507 -19.33 -32.17 11.48
N THR A 508 -20.64 -32.09 11.68
CA THR A 508 -21.49 -33.22 11.99
C THR A 508 -22.23 -33.80 10.80
N GLN A 509 -22.21 -33.08 9.64
CA GLN A 509 -22.83 -33.58 8.42
C GLN A 509 -21.93 -34.60 7.73
N PRO A 510 -22.49 -35.70 7.21
CA PRO A 510 -21.71 -36.67 6.45
C PRO A 510 -21.19 -36.03 5.15
N LEU A 511 -19.95 -36.35 4.75
CA LEU A 511 -19.32 -35.89 3.51
C LEU A 511 -20.12 -36.35 2.29
N GLU A 512 -20.64 -37.54 2.32
CA GLU A 512 -21.54 -38.08 1.30
C GLU A 512 -22.98 -37.96 1.74
N VAL A 513 -23.84 -37.54 0.82
CA VAL A 513 -25.29 -37.61 1.02
C VAL A 513 -25.67 -39.08 1.08
N ALA A 514 -26.39 -39.51 2.10
CA ALA A 514 -26.89 -40.89 2.20
C ALA A 514 -27.70 -41.25 0.93
N ASP A 515 -27.47 -42.45 0.40
CA ASP A 515 -28.18 -42.91 -0.81
C ASP A 515 -29.43 -43.71 -0.41
N ASP A 516 -30.23 -43.08 0.47
CA ASP A 516 -31.42 -43.69 1.02
C ASP A 516 -32.50 -43.89 -0.07
N PRO A 517 -33.22 -45.01 0.00
CA PRO A 517 -34.35 -45.25 -0.89
C PRO A 517 -35.48 -44.26 -0.61
N CYS A 518 -36.04 -43.70 -1.68
CA CYS A 518 -37.08 -42.68 -1.60
C CYS A 518 -38.11 -42.82 -2.70
N TRP A 519 -39.20 -42.08 -2.60
CA TRP A 519 -40.15 -41.87 -3.71
C TRP A 519 -39.90 -40.52 -4.38
N VAL A 520 -39.93 -40.50 -5.70
CA VAL A 520 -40.02 -39.29 -6.49
C VAL A 520 -41.46 -39.15 -6.99
N LEU A 521 -42.05 -38.01 -6.68
CA LEU A 521 -43.45 -37.71 -6.92
C LEU A 521 -43.53 -36.58 -7.96
N LEU A 522 -44.43 -36.71 -8.93
CA LEU A 522 -44.76 -35.66 -9.92
C LEU A 522 -46.25 -35.33 -9.75
N SER A 523 -46.55 -34.04 -9.62
CA SER A 523 -47.92 -33.55 -9.50
C SER A 523 -48.51 -33.15 -10.85
N SER A 524 -49.86 -33.01 -10.93
CA SER A 524 -50.59 -32.54 -12.10
C SER A 524 -50.23 -31.07 -12.46
N ALA A 525 -49.77 -30.29 -11.48
CA ALA A 525 -49.26 -28.92 -11.68
C ALA A 525 -47.82 -28.87 -12.20
N GLY A 526 -47.16 -30.05 -12.42
CA GLY A 526 -45.78 -30.13 -12.88
C GLY A 526 -44.71 -29.92 -11.78
N LEU A 527 -45.09 -29.96 -10.50
CA LEU A 527 -44.16 -29.92 -9.39
C LEU A 527 -43.58 -31.32 -9.12
N MET A 528 -42.29 -31.38 -8.84
CA MET A 528 -41.60 -32.60 -8.40
C MET A 528 -41.19 -32.48 -6.95
N ALA A 529 -41.33 -33.57 -6.19
CA ALA A 529 -40.87 -33.69 -4.83
C ALA A 529 -40.24 -35.07 -4.56
N ARG A 530 -39.37 -35.16 -3.58
CA ARG A 530 -38.78 -36.39 -3.07
C ARG A 530 -39.24 -36.59 -1.62
N THR A 531 -39.51 -37.84 -1.27
CA THR A 531 -39.73 -38.22 0.15
C THR A 531 -38.38 -38.49 0.86
N ASP A 532 -38.36 -38.39 2.17
CA ASP A 532 -37.14 -38.69 2.96
C ASP A 532 -36.87 -40.19 3.10
N HIS A 533 -37.87 -41.04 2.84
CA HIS A 533 -37.82 -42.51 2.97
C HIS A 533 -38.77 -43.18 1.98
N ALA A 534 -38.58 -44.46 1.73
CA ALA A 534 -39.37 -45.26 0.78
C ALA A 534 -40.57 -45.98 1.40
N ASP A 535 -41.05 -45.56 2.55
CA ASP A 535 -42.23 -46.12 3.20
C ASP A 535 -43.50 -45.90 2.38
N ALA A 536 -44.58 -46.58 2.74
CA ALA A 536 -45.86 -46.41 2.07
C ALA A 536 -46.33 -44.95 2.14
N LEU A 537 -46.65 -44.37 0.97
CA LEU A 537 -47.12 -42.98 0.91
C LEU A 537 -48.48 -42.89 1.64
N PRO A 538 -48.69 -41.86 2.48
CA PRO A 538 -49.98 -41.68 3.14
C PRO A 538 -51.08 -41.51 2.13
N VAL A 539 -52.17 -42.24 2.31
CA VAL A 539 -53.33 -42.19 1.44
C VAL A 539 -54.24 -41.02 1.77
N ASP A 540 -54.22 -40.58 3.03
CA ASP A 540 -55.05 -39.51 3.57
C ASP A 540 -54.18 -38.37 4.09
N GLY A 541 -54.52 -37.11 3.73
CA GLY A 541 -53.84 -35.90 4.15
C GLY A 541 -54.37 -34.65 3.46
N PRO A 542 -54.09 -33.45 3.98
CA PRO A 542 -54.51 -32.21 3.35
C PRO A 542 -53.80 -32.06 2.01
N ARG A 543 -54.59 -31.81 0.96
CA ARG A 543 -54.11 -31.59 -0.40
C ARG A 543 -54.32 -30.14 -0.82
N ALA A 544 -53.38 -29.61 -1.62
CA ALA A 544 -53.60 -28.32 -2.27
C ALA A 544 -54.77 -28.50 -3.28
N ASN A 545 -55.63 -27.53 -3.35
CA ASN A 545 -56.75 -27.55 -4.32
C ASN A 545 -56.21 -27.66 -5.74
N HIS A 546 -56.79 -28.65 -6.50
CA HIS A 546 -56.46 -28.89 -7.92
C HIS A 546 -55.08 -29.45 -8.22
N ASP A 547 -54.32 -29.98 -7.24
CA ASP A 547 -53.06 -30.66 -7.50
C ASP A 547 -53.06 -32.10 -6.98
N VAL A 548 -52.79 -33.04 -7.86
CA VAL A 548 -52.76 -34.49 -7.57
C VAL A 548 -51.45 -35.11 -8.04
N ILE A 549 -50.95 -36.10 -7.34
CA ILE A 549 -49.81 -36.89 -7.75
C ILE A 549 -50.18 -37.74 -8.94
N VAL A 550 -49.59 -37.42 -10.12
CA VAL A 550 -49.84 -38.14 -11.39
C VAL A 550 -48.83 -39.24 -11.66
N SER A 551 -47.65 -39.17 -11.06
CA SER A 551 -46.63 -40.21 -11.17
C SER A 551 -45.83 -40.35 -9.88
N ARG A 552 -45.45 -41.59 -9.60
CA ARG A 552 -44.55 -41.94 -8.47
C ARG A 552 -43.55 -43.00 -8.93
N VAL A 553 -42.29 -42.80 -8.59
CA VAL A 553 -41.21 -43.72 -8.97
C VAL A 553 -40.34 -43.96 -7.76
N ARG A 554 -40.00 -45.23 -7.48
CA ARG A 554 -38.99 -45.57 -6.47
C ARG A 554 -37.61 -45.24 -7.01
N ALA A 555 -36.83 -44.55 -6.24
CA ALA A 555 -35.47 -44.14 -6.57
C ALA A 555 -34.62 -44.17 -5.28
N THR A 556 -33.34 -43.80 -5.42
CA THR A 556 -32.49 -43.49 -4.27
C THR A 556 -32.12 -42.02 -4.31
N ALA A 557 -31.70 -41.47 -3.20
CA ALA A 557 -31.40 -40.07 -3.05
C ALA A 557 -30.31 -39.54 -4.02
N ARG A 558 -29.48 -40.44 -4.56
CA ARG A 558 -28.41 -40.11 -5.54
C ARG A 558 -28.80 -40.52 -6.98
N ALA A 559 -29.97 -41.08 -7.19
CA ALA A 559 -30.40 -41.58 -8.49
C ALA A 559 -30.78 -40.42 -9.46
N GLU A 560 -30.87 -40.74 -10.73
CA GLU A 560 -31.46 -39.87 -11.74
C GLU A 560 -32.79 -40.50 -12.18
N VAL A 561 -33.84 -39.72 -12.33
CA VAL A 561 -35.12 -40.13 -12.91
C VAL A 561 -35.29 -39.49 -14.28
N GLY A 562 -35.86 -40.25 -15.20
CA GLY A 562 -36.19 -39.77 -16.55
C GLY A 562 -37.63 -39.28 -16.62
N LEU A 563 -37.84 -38.04 -17.06
CA LEU A 563 -39.15 -37.48 -17.37
C LEU A 563 -39.38 -37.55 -18.88
N VAL A 564 -40.42 -38.26 -19.30
CA VAL A 564 -40.84 -38.28 -20.72
C VAL A 564 -41.90 -37.20 -20.93
N THR A 565 -41.59 -36.21 -21.77
CA THR A 565 -42.51 -35.11 -22.08
C THR A 565 -43.54 -35.54 -23.13
N SER A 566 -44.65 -34.81 -23.26
CA SER A 566 -45.69 -35.03 -24.29
C SER A 566 -45.15 -34.91 -25.72
N ARG A 567 -43.97 -34.34 -25.91
CA ARG A 567 -43.27 -34.22 -27.20
C ARG A 567 -42.24 -35.33 -27.44
N GLY A 568 -42.27 -36.42 -26.64
CA GLY A 568 -41.35 -37.54 -26.76
C GLY A 568 -39.90 -37.26 -26.32
N ARG A 569 -39.63 -36.15 -25.63
CA ARG A 569 -38.29 -35.86 -25.11
C ARG A 569 -38.10 -36.47 -23.73
N LEU A 570 -36.95 -37.11 -23.52
CA LEU A 570 -36.50 -37.57 -22.20
C LEU A 570 -35.66 -36.48 -21.52
N VAL A 571 -36.12 -36.03 -20.39
CA VAL A 571 -35.39 -35.10 -19.51
C VAL A 571 -34.92 -35.85 -18.26
N LYS A 572 -33.63 -35.90 -18.03
CA LYS A 572 -33.07 -36.49 -16.82
C LYS A 572 -33.07 -35.44 -15.69
N VAL A 573 -33.52 -35.82 -14.51
CA VAL A 573 -33.57 -34.99 -13.31
C VAL A 573 -32.93 -35.77 -12.17
N SER A 574 -32.04 -35.11 -11.42
CA SER A 574 -31.50 -35.68 -10.16
C SER A 574 -32.58 -35.68 -9.09
N VAL A 575 -32.62 -36.72 -8.31
CA VAL A 575 -33.61 -36.98 -7.24
C VAL A 575 -33.34 -36.11 -6.00
#